data_30d1f7ab1aef869f02c6efd3907ebc01
#
_entry.id   30d1f7ab1aef869f02c6efd3907ebc01
#
_cell.length_a   1.000
_cell.length_b   1.000
_cell.length_c   1.000
_cell.angle_alpha   90.00
_cell.angle_beta   90.00
_cell.angle_gamma   90.00
#
_symmetry.space_group_name_H-M   'P 1'
#
loop_
_entity.id
_entity.type
_entity.pdbx_description
1 polymer ?
#
loop_
_entity_poly.entity_id
_entity_poly.type
_entity_poly.pdbx_seq_one_letter_code
_entity_poly.pdbx_strand_id
1 'polypeptide(L)'
;MLRRAFLLFCIFALAQTAVRASEADLDRLDSYVARRPQYAAAKQRHIDALKARLHRARTDEERLHAYNRLFEAYYTFRFDSAMVYVKRGLQLAEQANNAVFIDNFRIYRGLLLATGGYYSQAQDELQRVNVETLHPSLRFNYYYSMAWLYNFWAAYCNDHEFAPQLARLRLHYLRQTISYAPRGSAMYNYLTGEAMYYGKNDPKAIAYYKKVLQQVGLDDRLYASAAYAIARGYKTLGRIDLYEYYLVQAGISDQVCPLKENLALQELSLYLYEKDKRYSDRAVRYVYCSMEDAQFYNNRLRMLEISRILPKIVSAYQQQLNNRTTWLRWGLVGLSVLSVGLLALIVLSVKQNKMLNLRRLQMRA
;
A
#
# COMPACT_ATOMS: atom_id res chain seq x y z
N MET A 1 -17.03 37.51 -33.59
CA MET A 1 -17.45 36.38 -32.75
C MET A 1 -16.44 35.21 -32.74
N LEU A 2 -15.85 34.80 -33.87
CA LEU A 2 -14.85 33.70 -33.92
C LEU A 2 -13.59 33.90 -33.07
N ARG A 3 -13.05 35.13 -32.94
CA ARG A 3 -11.87 35.40 -32.07
C ARG A 3 -12.13 35.23 -30.60
N ARG A 4 -13.34 35.50 -30.12
CA ARG A 4 -13.71 35.28 -28.69
C ARG A 4 -13.96 33.79 -28.40
N ALA A 5 -14.51 33.03 -29.36
CA ALA A 5 -14.70 31.59 -29.23
C ALA A 5 -13.35 30.84 -29.21
N PHE A 6 -12.38 31.28 -30.02
CA PHE A 6 -11.03 30.71 -30.05
C PHE A 6 -10.24 31.00 -28.76
N LEU A 7 -10.37 32.20 -28.18
CA LEU A 7 -9.76 32.55 -26.88
C LEU A 7 -10.39 31.76 -25.74
N LEU A 8 -11.70 31.55 -25.73
CA LEU A 8 -12.40 30.71 -24.74
C LEU A 8 -12.02 29.24 -24.89
N PHE A 9 -11.81 28.73 -26.09
CA PHE A 9 -11.35 27.39 -26.34
C PHE A 9 -9.89 27.18 -25.90
N CYS A 10 -9.01 28.15 -26.13
CA CYS A 10 -7.63 28.14 -25.62
C CYS A 10 -7.55 28.29 -24.11
N ILE A 11 -8.43 29.06 -23.45
CA ILE A 11 -8.49 29.17 -21.99
C ILE A 11 -9.04 27.88 -21.36
N PHE A 12 -9.99 27.19 -22.02
CA PHE A 12 -10.50 25.90 -21.56
C PHE A 12 -9.49 24.75 -21.77
N ALA A 13 -8.64 24.85 -22.81
CA ALA A 13 -7.55 23.89 -23.05
C ALA A 13 -6.37 24.08 -22.08
N LEU A 14 -6.16 25.28 -21.54
CA LEU A 14 -5.09 25.57 -20.55
C LEU A 14 -5.49 25.24 -19.11
N ALA A 15 -6.77 24.96 -18.83
CA ALA A 15 -7.27 24.65 -17.47
C ALA A 15 -7.26 23.13 -17.15
N GLN A 16 -6.86 22.26 -18.05
CA GLN A 16 -6.50 20.89 -17.73
C GLN A 16 -5.00 20.83 -17.44
N THR A 17 -4.57 21.40 -16.32
CA THR A 17 -3.32 20.94 -15.70
C THR A 17 -3.53 19.45 -15.40
N ALA A 18 -3.00 18.61 -16.28
CA ALA A 18 -3.07 17.17 -16.13
C ALA A 18 -2.46 16.85 -14.78
N VAL A 19 -3.30 16.44 -13.82
CA VAL A 19 -2.85 15.93 -12.53
C VAL A 19 -1.94 14.77 -12.84
N ARG A 20 -0.64 14.97 -12.68
CA ARG A 20 0.39 13.97 -12.91
C ARG A 20 1.23 13.89 -11.66
N ALA A 21 1.59 12.68 -11.23
CA ALA A 21 2.55 12.56 -10.15
C ALA A 21 3.87 13.22 -10.59
N SER A 22 4.31 14.15 -9.79
CA SER A 22 5.59 14.84 -9.95
C SER A 22 6.67 14.14 -9.13
N GLU A 23 7.94 14.44 -9.41
CA GLU A 23 9.04 14.00 -8.55
C GLU A 23 8.83 14.47 -7.10
N ALA A 24 8.27 15.68 -6.92
CA ALA A 24 7.93 16.23 -5.60
C ALA A 24 6.87 15.38 -4.85
N ASP A 25 5.93 14.74 -5.56
CA ASP A 25 4.95 13.85 -4.92
C ASP A 25 5.61 12.56 -4.43
N LEU A 26 6.57 12.02 -5.19
CA LEU A 26 7.36 10.87 -4.77
C LEU A 26 8.29 11.23 -3.60
N ASP A 27 8.92 12.41 -3.61
CA ASP A 27 9.73 12.91 -2.48
C ASP A 27 8.87 13.10 -1.22
N ARG A 28 7.66 13.60 -1.42
CA ARG A 28 6.68 13.70 -0.33
C ARG A 28 6.37 12.31 0.24
N LEU A 29 6.06 11.31 -0.59
CA LEU A 29 5.85 9.93 -0.13
C LEU A 29 7.08 9.39 0.61
N ASP A 30 8.28 9.60 0.09
CA ASP A 30 9.53 9.20 0.75
C ASP A 30 9.63 9.79 2.17
N SER A 31 9.21 11.04 2.36
CA SER A 31 9.20 11.69 3.68
C SER A 31 8.20 11.03 4.66
N TYR A 32 7.06 10.53 4.16
CA TYR A 32 6.10 9.79 4.98
C TYR A 32 6.59 8.37 5.28
N VAL A 33 7.22 7.70 4.31
CA VAL A 33 7.85 6.39 4.50
C VAL A 33 8.96 6.48 5.57
N ALA A 34 9.79 7.52 5.54
CA ALA A 34 10.81 7.73 6.56
C ALA A 34 10.24 7.92 7.99
N ARG A 35 9.03 8.46 8.10
CA ARG A 35 8.32 8.68 9.39
C ARG A 35 7.46 7.51 9.85
N ARG A 36 7.45 6.35 9.14
CA ARG A 36 6.70 5.14 9.52
C ARG A 36 6.81 4.76 11.01
N PRO A 37 8.02 4.76 11.62
CA PRO A 37 8.13 4.42 13.05
C PRO A 37 7.35 5.35 13.97
N GLN A 38 7.25 6.64 13.62
CA GLN A 38 6.51 7.63 14.41
C GLN A 38 5.00 7.37 14.38
N TYR A 39 4.44 7.05 13.18
CA TYR A 39 3.03 6.70 13.03
C TYR A 39 2.69 5.38 13.73
N ALA A 40 3.55 4.38 13.59
CA ALA A 40 3.38 3.10 14.30
C ALA A 40 3.43 3.28 15.82
N ALA A 41 4.33 4.12 16.35
CA ALA A 41 4.40 4.44 17.76
C ALA A 41 3.15 5.20 18.26
N ALA A 42 2.60 6.11 17.45
CA ALA A 42 1.34 6.78 17.78
C ALA A 42 0.16 5.80 17.84
N LYS A 43 0.07 4.86 16.90
CA LYS A 43 -0.92 3.79 16.91
C LYS A 43 -0.77 2.90 18.13
N GLN A 44 0.48 2.53 18.48
CA GLN A 44 0.74 1.71 19.67
C GLN A 44 0.31 2.42 20.95
N ARG A 45 0.60 3.73 21.12
CA ARG A 45 0.10 4.50 22.28
C ARG A 45 -1.42 4.49 22.39
N HIS A 46 -2.13 4.65 21.25
CA HIS A 46 -3.59 4.52 21.23
C HIS A 46 -4.06 3.15 21.70
N ILE A 47 -3.44 2.09 21.22
CA ILE A 47 -3.73 0.71 21.62
C ILE A 47 -3.47 0.51 23.12
N ASP A 48 -2.39 1.04 23.66
CA ASP A 48 -2.06 0.91 25.09
C ASP A 48 -3.05 1.66 25.97
N ALA A 49 -3.58 2.80 25.50
CA ALA A 49 -4.68 3.49 26.18
C ALA A 49 -5.98 2.64 26.19
N LEU A 50 -6.27 1.91 25.10
CA LEU A 50 -7.42 0.97 25.06
C LEU A 50 -7.21 -0.22 26.01
N LYS A 51 -6.00 -0.78 26.09
CA LYS A 51 -5.67 -1.83 27.07
C LYS A 51 -5.84 -1.34 28.52
N ALA A 52 -5.41 -0.12 28.81
CA ALA A 52 -5.60 0.47 30.14
C ALA A 52 -7.09 0.65 30.47
N ARG A 53 -7.96 0.92 29.50
CA ARG A 53 -9.42 0.93 29.68
C ARG A 53 -9.95 -0.47 29.98
N LEU A 54 -9.49 -1.50 29.24
CA LEU A 54 -9.86 -2.89 29.50
C LEU A 54 -9.50 -3.31 30.95
N HIS A 55 -8.32 -2.96 31.44
CA HIS A 55 -7.93 -3.25 32.82
C HIS A 55 -8.79 -2.57 33.89
N ARG A 56 -9.40 -1.43 33.55
CA ARG A 56 -10.30 -0.68 34.46
C ARG A 56 -11.76 -1.11 34.35
N ALA A 57 -12.10 -1.91 33.36
CA ALA A 57 -13.46 -2.38 33.14
C ALA A 57 -13.93 -3.27 34.31
N ARG A 58 -15.09 -2.92 34.89
CA ARG A 58 -15.64 -3.58 36.08
C ARG A 58 -16.71 -4.60 35.73
N THR A 59 -17.47 -4.35 34.64
CA THR A 59 -18.55 -5.22 34.17
C THR A 59 -18.12 -6.00 32.93
N ASP A 60 -18.80 -7.10 32.64
CA ASP A 60 -18.57 -7.89 31.44
C ASP A 60 -18.94 -7.12 30.17
N GLU A 61 -19.97 -6.28 30.24
CA GLU A 61 -20.35 -5.41 29.12
C GLU A 61 -19.25 -4.40 28.78
N GLU A 62 -18.66 -3.74 29.79
CA GLU A 62 -17.51 -2.85 29.59
C GLU A 62 -16.31 -3.58 28.99
N ARG A 63 -16.06 -4.83 29.42
CA ARG A 63 -14.99 -5.68 28.85
C ARG A 63 -15.27 -6.06 27.41
N LEU A 64 -16.51 -6.44 27.08
CA LEU A 64 -16.94 -6.77 25.70
C LEU A 64 -16.75 -5.57 24.78
N HIS A 65 -17.16 -4.38 25.20
CA HIS A 65 -16.90 -3.14 24.43
C HIS A 65 -15.42 -2.83 24.30
N ALA A 66 -14.61 -3.06 25.33
CA ALA A 66 -13.17 -2.86 25.25
C ALA A 66 -12.49 -3.84 24.30
N TYR A 67 -12.90 -5.12 24.29
CA TYR A 67 -12.42 -6.10 23.31
C TYR A 67 -12.78 -5.73 21.88
N ASN A 68 -14.01 -5.23 21.65
CA ASN A 68 -14.46 -4.72 20.36
C ASN A 68 -13.54 -3.59 19.85
N ARG A 69 -13.27 -2.58 20.67
CA ARG A 69 -12.37 -1.46 20.33
C ARG A 69 -10.93 -1.90 20.11
N LEU A 70 -10.44 -2.87 20.88
CA LEU A 70 -9.11 -3.42 20.69
C LEU A 70 -9.00 -4.22 19.38
N PHE A 71 -10.04 -4.98 19.01
CA PHE A 71 -10.10 -5.60 17.69
C PHE A 71 -10.01 -4.54 16.58
N GLU A 72 -10.86 -3.51 16.60
CA GLU A 72 -10.86 -2.44 15.61
C GLU A 72 -9.50 -1.73 15.50
N ALA A 73 -8.82 -1.52 16.63
CA ALA A 73 -7.51 -0.91 16.65
C ALA A 73 -6.40 -1.80 16.05
N TYR A 74 -6.50 -3.12 16.23
CA TYR A 74 -5.52 -4.09 15.73
C TYR A 74 -5.85 -4.64 14.33
N TYR A 75 -7.09 -4.58 13.89
CA TYR A 75 -7.60 -5.25 12.68
C TYR A 75 -6.75 -4.98 11.42
N THR A 76 -6.29 -3.77 11.21
CA THR A 76 -5.44 -3.40 10.06
C THR A 76 -3.97 -3.23 10.43
N PHE A 77 -3.61 -3.49 11.69
CA PHE A 77 -2.27 -3.25 12.22
C PHE A 77 -1.53 -4.54 12.59
N ARG A 78 -2.16 -5.48 13.30
CA ARG A 78 -1.51 -6.72 13.72
C ARG A 78 -2.51 -7.87 13.90
N PHE A 79 -2.48 -8.83 12.98
CA PHE A 79 -3.40 -9.96 12.93
C PHE A 79 -3.47 -10.78 14.22
N ASP A 80 -2.31 -11.24 14.75
CA ASP A 80 -2.29 -12.11 15.92
C ASP A 80 -2.89 -11.43 17.15
N SER A 81 -2.61 -10.15 17.34
CA SER A 81 -3.17 -9.36 18.44
C SER A 81 -4.68 -9.16 18.29
N ALA A 82 -5.16 -8.87 17.07
CA ALA A 82 -6.59 -8.80 16.78
C ALA A 82 -7.28 -10.12 17.10
N MET A 83 -6.68 -11.25 16.72
CA MET A 83 -7.21 -12.60 16.99
C MET A 83 -7.31 -12.91 18.48
N VAL A 84 -6.34 -12.48 19.28
CA VAL A 84 -6.40 -12.64 20.75
C VAL A 84 -7.64 -11.96 21.33
N TYR A 85 -7.90 -10.70 20.93
CA TYR A 85 -9.02 -9.94 21.49
C TYR A 85 -10.37 -10.42 20.97
N VAL A 86 -10.46 -10.87 19.73
CA VAL A 86 -11.68 -11.52 19.18
C VAL A 86 -12.00 -12.80 19.96
N LYS A 87 -11.00 -13.67 20.18
CA LYS A 87 -11.21 -14.92 20.92
C LYS A 87 -11.65 -14.67 22.37
N ARG A 88 -11.00 -13.74 23.07
CA ARG A 88 -11.37 -13.36 24.45
C ARG A 88 -12.76 -12.75 24.51
N GLY A 89 -13.10 -11.89 23.55
CA GLY A 89 -14.41 -11.28 23.45
C GLY A 89 -15.51 -12.32 23.19
N LEU A 90 -15.27 -13.26 22.27
CA LEU A 90 -16.21 -14.35 22.00
C LEU A 90 -16.42 -15.23 23.23
N GLN A 91 -15.35 -15.66 23.87
CA GLN A 91 -15.44 -16.48 25.10
C GLN A 91 -16.24 -15.78 26.22
N LEU A 92 -15.97 -14.49 26.46
CA LEU A 92 -16.71 -13.73 27.46
C LEU A 92 -18.19 -13.56 27.07
N ALA A 93 -18.48 -13.30 25.79
CA ALA A 93 -19.85 -13.17 25.28
C ALA A 93 -20.65 -14.48 25.43
N GLU A 94 -20.00 -15.63 25.19
CA GLU A 94 -20.59 -16.96 25.39
C GLU A 94 -20.86 -17.22 26.87
N GLN A 95 -19.93 -16.90 27.78
CA GLN A 95 -20.11 -17.02 29.24
C GLN A 95 -21.25 -16.13 29.76
N ALA A 96 -21.37 -14.93 29.21
CA ALA A 96 -22.44 -13.98 29.57
C ALA A 96 -23.77 -14.25 28.85
N ASN A 97 -23.86 -15.26 27.97
CA ASN A 97 -24.99 -15.55 27.10
C ASN A 97 -25.48 -14.33 26.30
N ASN A 98 -24.58 -13.45 25.88
CA ASN A 98 -24.90 -12.25 25.13
C ASN A 98 -24.87 -12.52 23.62
N ALA A 99 -26.04 -12.84 23.05
CA ALA A 99 -26.17 -13.23 21.63
C ALA A 99 -25.62 -12.16 20.68
N VAL A 100 -25.85 -10.88 20.96
CA VAL A 100 -25.40 -9.78 20.08
C VAL A 100 -23.86 -9.73 20.02
N PHE A 101 -23.17 -9.86 21.13
CA PHE A 101 -21.71 -9.88 21.13
C PHE A 101 -21.13 -11.20 20.61
N ILE A 102 -21.81 -12.34 20.80
CA ILE A 102 -21.41 -13.63 20.20
C ILE A 102 -21.37 -13.47 18.68
N ASP A 103 -22.45 -12.99 18.07
CA ASP A 103 -22.54 -12.79 16.62
C ASP A 103 -21.52 -11.74 16.15
N ASN A 104 -21.36 -10.63 16.89
CA ASN A 104 -20.38 -9.58 16.54
C ASN A 104 -18.95 -10.13 16.50
N PHE A 105 -18.52 -10.89 17.51
CA PHE A 105 -17.16 -11.44 17.54
C PHE A 105 -16.98 -12.58 16.53
N ARG A 106 -18.01 -13.36 16.18
CA ARG A 106 -17.96 -14.32 15.07
C ARG A 106 -17.77 -13.63 13.73
N ILE A 107 -18.51 -12.54 13.48
CA ILE A 107 -18.37 -11.72 12.28
C ILE A 107 -16.93 -11.15 12.18
N TYR A 108 -16.40 -10.60 13.27
CA TYR A 108 -15.05 -10.08 13.31
C TYR A 108 -13.98 -11.15 13.12
N ARG A 109 -14.19 -12.33 13.72
CA ARG A 109 -13.29 -13.47 13.54
C ARG A 109 -13.29 -13.93 12.07
N GLY A 110 -14.44 -14.03 11.45
CA GLY A 110 -14.58 -14.36 10.03
C GLY A 110 -13.87 -13.35 9.12
N LEU A 111 -14.06 -12.04 9.35
CA LEU A 111 -13.38 -11.00 8.62
C LEU A 111 -11.86 -11.06 8.79
N LEU A 112 -11.39 -11.27 10.01
CA LEU A 112 -9.96 -11.36 10.32
C LEU A 112 -9.33 -12.60 9.67
N LEU A 113 -10.00 -13.75 9.74
CA LEU A 113 -9.55 -14.98 9.07
C LEU A 113 -9.45 -14.79 7.55
N ALA A 114 -10.44 -14.11 6.94
CA ALA A 114 -10.42 -13.79 5.51
C ALA A 114 -9.22 -12.91 5.14
N THR A 115 -8.94 -11.87 5.92
CA THR A 115 -7.79 -10.98 5.71
C THR A 115 -6.45 -11.71 5.89
N GLY A 116 -6.39 -12.68 6.81
CA GLY A 116 -5.20 -13.51 7.04
C GLY A 116 -4.99 -14.64 6.01
N GLY A 117 -5.95 -14.86 5.08
CA GLY A 117 -5.86 -15.91 4.05
C GLY A 117 -6.40 -17.27 4.49
N TYR A 118 -7.19 -17.34 5.56
CA TYR A 118 -7.85 -18.55 6.07
C TYR A 118 -9.30 -18.61 5.57
N TYR A 119 -9.50 -18.73 4.25
CA TYR A 119 -10.79 -18.49 3.61
C TYR A 119 -11.88 -19.50 3.98
N SER A 120 -11.55 -20.80 4.03
CA SER A 120 -12.50 -21.86 4.44
C SER A 120 -12.95 -21.64 5.88
N GLN A 121 -12.00 -21.43 6.80
CA GLN A 121 -12.31 -21.17 8.20
C GLN A 121 -13.10 -19.86 8.39
N ALA A 122 -12.83 -18.84 7.56
CA ALA A 122 -13.60 -17.60 7.56
C ALA A 122 -15.05 -17.83 7.13
N GLN A 123 -15.27 -18.65 6.11
CA GLN A 123 -16.60 -19.03 5.64
C GLN A 123 -17.34 -19.81 6.70
N ASP A 124 -16.73 -20.83 7.30
CA ASP A 124 -17.31 -21.64 8.35
C ASP A 124 -17.76 -20.78 9.55
N GLU A 125 -16.92 -19.82 9.94
CA GLU A 125 -17.23 -18.94 11.06
C GLU A 125 -18.40 -18.00 10.77
N LEU A 126 -18.44 -17.41 9.57
CA LEU A 126 -19.52 -16.52 9.16
C LEU A 126 -20.85 -17.27 8.95
N GLN A 127 -20.82 -18.52 8.48
CA GLN A 127 -22.01 -19.35 8.31
C GLN A 127 -22.66 -19.79 9.64
N ARG A 128 -21.93 -19.70 10.76
CA ARG A 128 -22.52 -19.92 12.12
C ARG A 128 -23.43 -18.79 12.56
N VAL A 129 -23.37 -17.64 11.91
CA VAL A 129 -24.22 -16.47 12.20
C VAL A 129 -25.55 -16.66 11.47
N ASN A 130 -26.65 -16.75 12.24
CA ASN A 130 -27.98 -16.83 11.65
C ASN A 130 -28.46 -15.42 11.25
N VAL A 131 -28.49 -15.15 9.95
CA VAL A 131 -28.84 -13.84 9.40
C VAL A 131 -30.28 -13.43 9.67
N GLU A 132 -31.23 -14.41 9.80
CA GLU A 132 -32.65 -14.14 10.04
C GLU A 132 -32.85 -13.54 11.44
N THR A 133 -32.13 -14.06 12.43
CA THR A 133 -32.18 -13.60 13.83
C THR A 133 -31.13 -12.56 14.18
N LEU A 134 -30.23 -12.23 13.24
CA LEU A 134 -29.13 -11.30 13.46
C LEU A 134 -29.65 -9.90 13.82
N HIS A 135 -29.10 -9.34 14.90
CA HIS A 135 -29.44 -7.99 15.33
C HIS A 135 -29.21 -6.97 14.20
N PRO A 136 -30.15 -6.05 13.93
CA PRO A 136 -30.08 -5.14 12.78
C PRO A 136 -28.77 -4.34 12.70
N SER A 137 -28.18 -3.93 13.83
CA SER A 137 -26.91 -3.19 13.87
C SER A 137 -25.71 -3.98 13.37
N LEU A 138 -25.76 -5.30 13.30
CA LEU A 138 -24.68 -6.18 12.86
C LEU A 138 -24.79 -6.58 11.39
N ARG A 139 -25.94 -6.34 10.74
CA ARG A 139 -26.16 -6.76 9.34
C ARG A 139 -25.16 -6.15 8.37
N PHE A 140 -24.82 -4.86 8.56
CA PHE A 140 -23.77 -4.23 7.76
C PHE A 140 -22.44 -4.98 7.90
N ASN A 141 -21.97 -5.23 9.13
CA ASN A 141 -20.69 -5.89 9.39
C ASN A 141 -20.67 -7.33 8.85
N TYR A 142 -21.79 -8.04 8.94
CA TYR A 142 -21.91 -9.39 8.40
C TYR A 142 -21.75 -9.41 6.87
N TYR A 143 -22.56 -8.61 6.15
CA TYR A 143 -22.49 -8.58 4.70
C TYR A 143 -21.17 -8.00 4.19
N TYR A 144 -20.60 -7.03 4.88
CA TYR A 144 -19.26 -6.51 4.63
C TYR A 144 -18.21 -7.61 4.73
N SER A 145 -18.25 -8.40 5.80
CA SER A 145 -17.30 -9.50 6.02
C SER A 145 -17.41 -10.58 4.94
N MET A 146 -18.63 -10.93 4.54
CA MET A 146 -18.89 -11.87 3.43
C MET A 146 -18.35 -11.33 2.09
N ALA A 147 -18.59 -10.05 1.79
CA ALA A 147 -18.09 -9.43 0.56
C ALA A 147 -16.56 -9.44 0.50
N TRP A 148 -15.89 -9.13 1.61
CA TRP A 148 -14.42 -9.10 1.70
C TRP A 148 -13.81 -10.50 1.73
N LEU A 149 -14.47 -11.49 2.35
CA LEU A 149 -14.06 -12.90 2.24
C LEU A 149 -13.96 -13.32 0.78
N TYR A 150 -15.02 -13.13 0.01
CA TYR A 150 -15.02 -13.54 -1.40
C TYR A 150 -14.16 -12.66 -2.28
N ASN A 151 -13.90 -11.41 -1.88
CA ASN A 151 -12.92 -10.55 -2.56
C ASN A 151 -11.50 -11.07 -2.44
N PHE A 152 -11.06 -11.39 -1.22
CA PHE A 152 -9.71 -11.92 -0.98
C PHE A 152 -9.55 -13.33 -1.54
N TRP A 153 -10.57 -14.17 -1.42
CA TRP A 153 -10.53 -15.54 -1.93
C TRP A 153 -10.44 -15.57 -3.46
N ALA A 154 -11.23 -14.75 -4.15
CA ALA A 154 -11.16 -14.61 -5.61
C ALA A 154 -9.78 -14.11 -6.07
N ALA A 155 -9.18 -13.15 -5.34
CA ALA A 155 -7.83 -12.65 -5.63
C ALA A 155 -6.74 -13.70 -5.39
N TYR A 156 -6.92 -14.56 -4.39
CA TYR A 156 -5.99 -15.67 -4.09
C TYR A 156 -6.04 -16.76 -5.17
N CYS A 157 -7.24 -17.23 -5.53
CA CYS A 157 -7.42 -18.25 -6.56
C CYS A 157 -6.88 -17.77 -7.92
N ASN A 158 -7.30 -16.57 -8.34
CA ASN A 158 -6.86 -15.91 -9.58
C ASN A 158 -6.80 -16.88 -10.80
N ASP A 159 -7.80 -17.73 -10.93
CA ASP A 159 -7.92 -18.77 -11.97
C ASP A 159 -9.24 -18.63 -12.75
N HIS A 160 -9.39 -19.41 -13.82
CA HIS A 160 -10.56 -19.35 -14.69
C HIS A 160 -11.75 -20.21 -14.20
N GLU A 161 -11.54 -21.12 -13.28
CA GLU A 161 -12.56 -22.07 -12.80
C GLU A 161 -13.30 -21.55 -11.57
N PHE A 162 -12.56 -21.24 -10.49
CA PHE A 162 -13.14 -20.88 -9.19
C PHE A 162 -13.34 -19.35 -9.01
N ALA A 163 -12.40 -18.53 -9.49
CA ALA A 163 -12.46 -17.09 -9.29
C ALA A 163 -13.76 -16.42 -9.83
N PRO A 164 -14.35 -16.83 -10.96
CA PRO A 164 -15.61 -16.24 -11.44
C PRO A 164 -16.80 -16.46 -10.52
N GLN A 165 -16.89 -17.63 -9.86
CA GLN A 165 -17.96 -17.91 -8.89
C GLN A 165 -17.78 -17.04 -7.64
N LEU A 166 -16.57 -16.98 -7.11
CA LEU A 166 -16.24 -16.14 -5.95
C LEU A 166 -16.48 -14.65 -6.24
N ALA A 167 -16.19 -14.20 -7.47
CA ALA A 167 -16.47 -12.84 -7.90
C ALA A 167 -17.99 -12.51 -7.94
N ARG A 168 -18.84 -13.48 -8.34
CA ARG A 168 -20.30 -13.32 -8.28
C ARG A 168 -20.79 -13.20 -6.84
N LEU A 169 -20.29 -14.04 -5.93
CA LEU A 169 -20.63 -13.99 -4.51
C LEU A 169 -20.18 -12.67 -3.88
N ARG A 170 -18.95 -12.21 -4.17
CA ARG A 170 -18.47 -10.89 -3.75
C ARG A 170 -19.45 -9.78 -4.13
N LEU A 171 -19.87 -9.74 -5.40
CA LEU A 171 -20.77 -8.69 -5.89
C LEU A 171 -22.16 -8.79 -5.25
N HIS A 172 -22.65 -9.99 -5.03
CA HIS A 172 -23.90 -10.23 -4.31
C HIS A 172 -23.85 -9.63 -2.90
N TYR A 173 -22.87 -10.03 -2.09
CA TYR A 173 -22.73 -9.56 -0.71
C TYR A 173 -22.38 -8.07 -0.63
N LEU A 174 -21.64 -7.54 -1.58
CA LEU A 174 -21.35 -6.10 -1.67
C LEU A 174 -22.64 -5.28 -1.87
N ARG A 175 -23.57 -5.74 -2.72
CA ARG A 175 -24.88 -5.08 -2.90
C ARG A 175 -25.71 -5.12 -1.62
N GLN A 176 -25.69 -6.24 -0.90
CA GLN A 176 -26.34 -6.32 0.42
C GLN A 176 -25.70 -5.34 1.41
N THR A 177 -24.39 -5.25 1.46
CA THR A 177 -23.69 -4.30 2.35
C THR A 177 -24.11 -2.85 2.07
N ILE A 178 -24.21 -2.46 0.80
CA ILE A 178 -24.62 -1.11 0.40
C ILE A 178 -26.00 -0.75 0.92
N SER A 179 -26.94 -1.71 0.98
CA SER A 179 -28.31 -1.46 1.47
C SER A 179 -28.38 -1.10 2.95
N TYR A 180 -27.35 -1.48 3.72
CA TYR A 180 -27.22 -1.16 5.15
C TYR A 180 -26.27 0.02 5.44
N ALA A 181 -25.58 0.55 4.43
CA ALA A 181 -24.73 1.72 4.60
C ALA A 181 -25.55 3.03 4.60
N PRO A 182 -25.29 3.99 5.49
CA PRO A 182 -25.99 5.28 5.48
C PRO A 182 -25.77 5.98 4.13
N ARG A 183 -26.86 6.31 3.44
CA ARG A 183 -26.81 6.93 2.11
C ARG A 183 -25.99 8.23 2.14
N GLY A 184 -25.13 8.42 1.17
CA GLY A 184 -24.27 9.60 1.05
C GLY A 184 -23.04 9.61 1.96
N SER A 185 -22.89 8.66 2.90
CA SER A 185 -21.68 8.54 3.71
C SER A 185 -20.47 8.16 2.86
N ALA A 186 -19.27 8.41 3.37
CA ALA A 186 -18.02 8.02 2.73
C ALA A 186 -17.98 6.50 2.47
N MET A 187 -18.43 5.69 3.44
CA MET A 187 -18.50 4.24 3.29
C MET A 187 -19.52 3.82 2.22
N TYR A 188 -20.70 4.43 2.17
CA TYR A 188 -21.68 4.18 1.10
C TYR A 188 -21.10 4.48 -0.28
N ASN A 189 -20.43 5.64 -0.43
CA ASN A 189 -19.79 6.04 -1.67
C ASN A 189 -18.66 5.06 -2.06
N TYR A 190 -17.84 4.64 -1.12
CA TYR A 190 -16.77 3.67 -1.36
C TYR A 190 -17.33 2.33 -1.87
N LEU A 191 -18.30 1.75 -1.15
CA LEU A 191 -18.91 0.46 -1.50
C LEU A 191 -19.67 0.51 -2.85
N THR A 192 -20.34 1.64 -3.11
CA THR A 192 -20.99 1.85 -4.41
C THR A 192 -19.96 1.94 -5.53
N GLY A 193 -18.83 2.62 -5.30
CA GLY A 193 -17.70 2.63 -6.20
C GLY A 193 -17.17 1.23 -6.49
N GLU A 194 -16.96 0.39 -5.47
CA GLU A 194 -16.54 -1.00 -5.62
C GLU A 194 -17.55 -1.82 -6.45
N ALA A 195 -18.85 -1.64 -6.21
CA ALA A 195 -19.89 -2.33 -7.00
C ALA A 195 -19.88 -1.91 -8.48
N MET A 196 -19.64 -0.63 -8.76
CA MET A 196 -19.49 -0.11 -10.13
C MET A 196 -18.22 -0.64 -10.80
N TYR A 197 -17.09 -0.65 -10.09
CA TYR A 197 -15.82 -1.16 -10.58
C TYR A 197 -15.93 -2.64 -10.96
N TYR A 198 -16.43 -3.48 -10.05
CA TYR A 198 -16.64 -4.90 -10.34
C TYR A 198 -17.76 -5.16 -11.36
N GLY A 199 -18.65 -4.20 -11.56
CA GLY A 199 -19.62 -4.16 -12.67
C GLY A 199 -19.03 -3.64 -14.00
N LYS A 200 -17.70 -3.43 -14.10
CA LYS A 200 -16.97 -2.92 -15.27
C LYS A 200 -17.41 -1.52 -15.71
N ASN A 201 -17.71 -0.64 -14.76
CA ASN A 201 -18.06 0.76 -14.99
C ASN A 201 -17.09 1.69 -14.27
N ASP A 202 -15.82 1.72 -14.76
CA ASP A 202 -14.73 2.47 -14.14
C ASP A 202 -15.01 3.97 -14.02
N PRO A 203 -15.58 4.69 -15.02
CA PRO A 203 -15.83 6.13 -14.87
C PRO A 203 -16.78 6.46 -13.72
N LYS A 204 -17.86 5.66 -13.54
CA LYS A 204 -18.80 5.84 -12.43
C LYS A 204 -18.16 5.45 -11.10
N ALA A 205 -17.38 4.37 -11.07
CA ALA A 205 -16.63 3.96 -9.88
C ALA A 205 -15.70 5.08 -9.40
N ILE A 206 -14.88 5.65 -10.28
CA ILE A 206 -13.99 6.77 -9.98
C ILE A 206 -14.75 7.97 -9.43
N ALA A 207 -15.92 8.30 -10.00
CA ALA A 207 -16.73 9.42 -9.52
C ALA A 207 -17.20 9.21 -8.07
N TYR A 208 -17.58 7.98 -7.69
CA TYR A 208 -17.95 7.64 -6.32
C TYR A 208 -16.76 7.68 -5.37
N TYR A 209 -15.61 7.13 -5.74
CA TYR A 209 -14.40 7.18 -4.92
C TYR A 209 -13.89 8.62 -4.70
N LYS A 210 -14.00 9.50 -5.69
CA LYS A 210 -13.65 10.91 -5.52
C LYS A 210 -14.53 11.61 -4.48
N LYS A 211 -15.82 11.23 -4.37
CA LYS A 211 -16.67 11.73 -3.27
C LYS A 211 -16.15 11.31 -1.90
N VAL A 212 -15.57 10.11 -1.78
CA VAL A 212 -14.92 9.67 -0.53
C VAL A 212 -13.78 10.60 -0.17
N LEU A 213 -12.87 10.89 -1.11
CA LEU A 213 -11.72 11.77 -0.86
C LEU A 213 -12.11 13.21 -0.48
N GLN A 214 -13.32 13.65 -0.82
CA GLN A 214 -13.87 14.93 -0.40
C GLN A 214 -14.44 14.91 1.02
N GLN A 215 -14.76 13.73 1.56
CA GLN A 215 -15.42 13.55 2.85
C GLN A 215 -14.48 13.17 3.99
N VAL A 216 -13.32 12.57 3.67
CA VAL A 216 -12.37 12.06 4.67
C VAL A 216 -10.96 12.58 4.40
N GLY A 217 -10.15 12.71 5.46
CA GLY A 217 -8.76 13.15 5.40
C GLY A 217 -7.76 11.99 5.20
N LEU A 218 -6.48 12.35 5.03
CA LEU A 218 -5.37 11.39 4.88
C LEU A 218 -5.19 10.45 6.07
N ASP A 219 -5.70 10.83 7.24
CA ASP A 219 -5.66 10.10 8.50
C ASP A 219 -6.84 9.12 8.67
N ASP A 220 -7.73 9.05 7.68
CA ASP A 220 -8.77 8.02 7.60
C ASP A 220 -8.34 6.91 6.62
N ARG A 221 -8.39 5.65 7.07
CA ARG A 221 -8.03 4.51 6.21
C ARG A 221 -8.89 4.41 4.94
N LEU A 222 -10.09 4.97 4.96
CA LEU A 222 -10.98 4.96 3.80
C LEU A 222 -10.44 5.84 2.68
N TYR A 223 -9.66 6.89 3.02
CA TYR A 223 -8.94 7.68 2.03
C TYR A 223 -7.94 6.82 1.25
N ALA A 224 -7.10 6.03 1.94
CA ALA A 224 -6.14 5.13 1.31
C ALA A 224 -6.85 4.14 0.38
N SER A 225 -7.92 3.51 0.86
CA SER A 225 -8.72 2.55 0.08
C SER A 225 -9.33 3.19 -1.17
N ALA A 226 -9.90 4.39 -1.05
CA ALA A 226 -10.52 5.09 -2.16
C ALA A 226 -9.48 5.60 -3.18
N ALA A 227 -8.36 6.17 -2.72
CA ALA A 227 -7.27 6.61 -3.58
C ALA A 227 -6.66 5.44 -4.38
N TYR A 228 -6.44 4.29 -3.73
CA TYR A 228 -6.00 3.08 -4.40
C TYR A 228 -7.03 2.57 -5.42
N ALA A 229 -8.32 2.60 -5.09
CA ALA A 229 -9.39 2.20 -5.99
C ALA A 229 -9.49 3.13 -7.22
N ILE A 230 -9.30 4.44 -7.04
CA ILE A 230 -9.19 5.40 -8.15
C ILE A 230 -7.98 5.08 -9.04
N ALA A 231 -6.83 4.77 -8.44
CA ALA A 231 -5.64 4.37 -9.19
C ALA A 231 -5.95 3.15 -10.07
N ARG A 232 -6.54 2.08 -9.53
CA ARG A 232 -6.96 0.89 -10.30
C ARG A 232 -7.86 1.27 -11.49
N GLY A 233 -8.87 2.11 -11.26
CA GLY A 233 -9.79 2.56 -12.31
C GLY A 233 -9.06 3.33 -13.41
N TYR A 234 -8.13 4.22 -13.08
CA TYR A 234 -7.33 4.93 -14.08
C TYR A 234 -6.34 4.04 -14.83
N LYS A 235 -5.78 3.01 -14.16
CA LYS A 235 -4.97 1.98 -14.80
C LYS A 235 -5.76 1.26 -15.90
N THR A 236 -6.99 0.84 -15.59
CA THR A 236 -7.90 0.20 -16.57
C THR A 236 -8.24 1.13 -17.74
N LEU A 237 -8.40 2.43 -17.49
CA LEU A 237 -8.67 3.44 -18.52
C LEU A 237 -7.42 3.91 -19.27
N GLY A 238 -6.24 3.36 -19.01
CA GLY A 238 -4.97 3.74 -19.66
C GLY A 238 -4.44 5.13 -19.25
N ARG A 239 -5.02 5.77 -18.22
CA ARG A 239 -4.57 7.09 -17.73
C ARG A 239 -3.46 6.90 -16.70
N ILE A 240 -2.26 6.61 -17.19
CA ILE A 240 -1.10 6.22 -16.38
C ILE A 240 -0.61 7.38 -15.49
N ASP A 241 -0.76 8.61 -15.94
CA ASP A 241 -0.47 9.83 -15.18
C ASP A 241 -1.29 9.90 -13.88
N LEU A 242 -2.59 9.66 -13.97
CA LEU A 242 -3.51 9.66 -12.84
C LEU A 242 -3.37 8.40 -11.98
N TYR A 243 -3.06 7.26 -12.59
CA TYR A 243 -2.74 6.02 -11.88
C TYR A 243 -1.59 6.24 -10.89
N GLU A 244 -0.46 6.76 -11.37
CA GLU A 244 0.70 7.05 -10.53
C GLU A 244 0.36 8.03 -9.39
N TYR A 245 -0.30 9.15 -9.72
CA TYR A 245 -0.69 10.16 -8.74
C TYR A 245 -1.52 9.57 -7.59
N TYR A 246 -2.59 8.81 -7.92
CA TYR A 246 -3.46 8.25 -6.90
C TYR A 246 -2.82 7.08 -6.13
N LEU A 247 -1.88 6.34 -6.72
CA LEU A 247 -1.07 5.37 -5.97
C LEU A 247 -0.19 6.06 -4.92
N VAL A 248 0.41 7.19 -5.26
CA VAL A 248 1.20 7.98 -4.31
C VAL A 248 0.31 8.50 -3.17
N GLN A 249 -0.88 9.05 -3.49
CA GLN A 249 -1.82 9.50 -2.45
C GLN A 249 -2.26 8.36 -1.53
N ALA A 250 -2.56 7.18 -2.08
CA ALA A 250 -2.89 5.99 -1.31
C ALA A 250 -1.71 5.58 -0.40
N GLY A 251 -0.50 5.52 -0.95
CA GLY A 251 0.72 5.19 -0.19
C GLY A 251 0.99 6.16 0.96
N ILE A 252 0.75 7.45 0.78
CA ILE A 252 0.88 8.45 1.86
C ILE A 252 -0.13 8.16 2.97
N SER A 253 -1.41 7.98 2.64
CA SER A 253 -2.47 7.71 3.62
C SER A 253 -2.23 6.37 4.35
N ASP A 254 -1.74 5.33 3.65
CA ASP A 254 -1.35 4.06 4.26
C ASP A 254 -0.28 4.24 5.36
N GLN A 255 0.67 5.17 5.17
CA GLN A 255 1.69 5.44 6.19
C GLN A 255 1.12 6.20 7.38
N VAL A 256 0.28 7.22 7.12
CA VAL A 256 -0.35 8.03 8.17
C VAL A 256 -1.27 7.19 9.06
N CYS A 257 -2.03 6.26 8.46
CA CYS A 257 -2.94 5.35 9.16
C CYS A 257 -2.29 4.06 9.69
N PRO A 258 -0.97 3.91 9.71
CA PRO A 258 -0.09 2.73 9.74
C PRO A 258 -0.80 1.43 9.36
N LEU A 259 -1.35 1.40 8.14
CA LEU A 259 -1.99 0.21 7.58
C LEU A 259 -0.92 -0.79 7.16
N LYS A 260 -1.05 -2.04 7.62
CA LYS A 260 -0.08 -3.11 7.38
C LYS A 260 -0.56 -4.17 6.37
N GLU A 261 -1.75 -3.97 5.82
CA GLU A 261 -2.36 -4.84 4.80
C GLU A 261 -2.48 -4.15 3.43
N ASN A 262 -1.74 -3.06 3.22
CA ASN A 262 -1.85 -2.19 2.05
C ASN A 262 -1.24 -2.77 0.76
N LEU A 263 -1.63 -2.19 -0.37
CA LEU A 263 -1.17 -2.55 -1.71
C LEU A 263 -0.44 -1.42 -2.44
N ALA A 264 -0.60 -0.19 -1.98
CA ALA A 264 -0.15 0.98 -2.74
C ALA A 264 1.36 0.97 -2.97
N LEU A 265 2.17 0.72 -1.94
CA LEU A 265 3.62 0.64 -2.07
C LEU A 265 4.07 -0.56 -2.93
N GLN A 266 3.38 -1.69 -2.83
CA GLN A 266 3.66 -2.88 -3.63
C GLN A 266 3.46 -2.59 -5.12
N GLU A 267 2.32 -2.03 -5.51
CA GLU A 267 2.03 -1.69 -6.90
C GLU A 267 2.91 -0.55 -7.41
N LEU A 268 3.15 0.46 -6.59
CA LEU A 268 4.01 1.58 -6.94
C LEU A 268 5.46 1.13 -7.16
N SER A 269 5.96 0.18 -6.36
CA SER A 269 7.30 -0.36 -6.54
C SER A 269 7.47 -1.04 -7.90
N LEU A 270 6.51 -1.88 -8.29
CA LEU A 270 6.52 -2.54 -9.60
C LEU A 270 6.42 -1.53 -10.74
N TYR A 271 5.49 -0.59 -10.63
CA TYR A 271 5.30 0.46 -11.63
C TYR A 271 6.57 1.32 -11.82
N LEU A 272 7.20 1.77 -10.75
CA LEU A 272 8.42 2.58 -10.82
C LEU A 272 9.60 1.80 -11.41
N TYR A 273 9.71 0.51 -11.05
CA TYR A 273 10.71 -0.39 -11.64
C TYR A 273 10.57 -0.51 -13.16
N GLU A 274 9.33 -0.65 -13.66
CA GLU A 274 9.03 -0.77 -15.09
C GLU A 274 9.13 0.57 -15.84
N LYS A 275 8.89 1.69 -15.15
CA LYS A 275 8.84 3.03 -15.73
C LYS A 275 10.23 3.53 -16.15
N ASP A 276 11.22 3.50 -15.24
CA ASP A 276 12.58 4.01 -15.51
C ASP A 276 13.56 3.51 -14.44
N LYS A 277 14.76 3.13 -14.90
CA LYS A 277 15.86 2.70 -14.03
C LYS A 277 16.28 3.73 -12.97
N ARG A 278 15.99 5.01 -13.17
CA ARG A 278 16.25 6.08 -12.18
C ARG A 278 15.48 5.86 -10.88
N TYR A 279 14.36 5.15 -10.93
CA TYR A 279 13.52 4.86 -9.77
C TYR A 279 13.84 3.53 -9.08
N SER A 280 14.88 2.82 -9.50
CA SER A 280 15.23 1.50 -8.95
C SER A 280 15.43 1.52 -7.44
N ASP A 281 16.08 2.56 -6.89
CA ASP A 281 16.28 2.71 -5.44
C ASP A 281 14.96 2.87 -4.68
N ARG A 282 14.00 3.64 -5.23
CA ARG A 282 12.66 3.80 -4.67
C ARG A 282 11.86 2.51 -4.78
N ALA A 283 11.91 1.85 -5.93
CA ALA A 283 11.20 0.59 -6.16
C ALA A 283 11.63 -0.48 -5.16
N VAL A 284 12.95 -0.63 -4.95
CA VAL A 284 13.52 -1.55 -3.95
C VAL A 284 13.05 -1.17 -2.54
N ARG A 285 13.16 0.10 -2.17
CA ARG A 285 12.75 0.59 -0.85
C ARG A 285 11.27 0.31 -0.58
N TYR A 286 10.39 0.59 -1.54
CA TYR A 286 8.95 0.42 -1.39
C TYR A 286 8.53 -1.05 -1.33
N VAL A 287 9.14 -1.93 -2.12
CA VAL A 287 8.83 -3.36 -2.06
C VAL A 287 9.29 -3.98 -0.75
N TYR A 288 10.44 -3.57 -0.19
CA TYR A 288 10.87 -4.01 1.14
C TYR A 288 9.95 -3.50 2.24
N CYS A 289 9.54 -2.22 2.20
CA CYS A 289 8.55 -1.69 3.13
C CYS A 289 7.24 -2.47 3.09
N SER A 290 6.78 -2.82 1.89
CA SER A 290 5.55 -3.61 1.72
C SER A 290 5.72 -5.04 2.25
N MET A 291 6.89 -5.66 2.06
CA MET A 291 7.20 -7.00 2.60
C MET A 291 7.24 -6.98 4.14
N GLU A 292 7.92 -5.99 4.74
CA GLU A 292 7.95 -5.81 6.19
C GLU A 292 6.53 -5.65 6.77
N ASP A 293 5.68 -4.85 6.12
CA ASP A 293 4.29 -4.66 6.54
C ASP A 293 3.48 -5.95 6.45
N ALA A 294 3.60 -6.69 5.34
CA ALA A 294 2.91 -7.97 5.15
C ALA A 294 3.36 -9.03 6.16
N GLN A 295 4.65 -9.10 6.48
CA GLN A 295 5.21 -9.98 7.51
C GLN A 295 4.76 -9.58 8.91
N PHE A 296 4.81 -8.29 9.24
CA PHE A 296 4.38 -7.78 10.55
C PHE A 296 2.90 -8.02 10.81
N TYR A 297 2.07 -7.88 9.78
CA TYR A 297 0.64 -8.17 9.84
C TYR A 297 0.33 -9.67 9.84
N ASN A 298 1.20 -10.51 9.25
CA ASN A 298 0.97 -11.92 8.92
C ASN A 298 -0.05 -12.12 7.77
N ASN A 299 0.04 -11.28 6.72
CA ASN A 299 -0.85 -11.35 5.55
C ASN A 299 -0.28 -12.29 4.48
N ARG A 300 -0.81 -13.50 4.42
CA ARG A 300 -0.34 -14.55 3.50
C ARG A 300 -0.53 -14.20 2.03
N LEU A 301 -1.66 -13.59 1.69
CA LEU A 301 -1.93 -13.19 0.30
C LEU A 301 -0.90 -12.15 -0.16
N ARG A 302 -0.63 -11.14 0.66
CA ARG A 302 0.37 -10.09 0.32
C ARG A 302 1.78 -10.65 0.24
N MET A 303 2.17 -11.51 1.17
CA MET A 303 3.47 -12.19 1.09
C MET A 303 3.62 -12.99 -0.21
N LEU A 304 2.57 -13.72 -0.63
CA LEU A 304 2.56 -14.45 -1.90
C LEU A 304 2.68 -13.51 -3.11
N GLU A 305 1.93 -12.43 -3.15
CA GLU A 305 1.98 -11.45 -4.24
C GLU A 305 3.36 -10.78 -4.33
N ILE A 306 3.91 -10.34 -3.21
CA ILE A 306 5.23 -9.69 -3.14
C ILE A 306 6.33 -10.67 -3.53
N SER A 307 6.25 -11.95 -3.14
CA SER A 307 7.25 -12.97 -3.48
C SER A 307 7.42 -13.16 -4.99
N ARG A 308 6.41 -12.84 -5.79
CA ARG A 308 6.47 -12.92 -7.26
C ARG A 308 7.20 -11.73 -7.90
N ILE A 309 7.17 -10.56 -7.28
CA ILE A 309 7.74 -9.32 -7.83
C ILE A 309 9.11 -8.98 -7.24
N LEU A 310 9.33 -9.30 -5.97
CA LEU A 310 10.55 -8.97 -5.23
C LEU A 310 11.84 -9.44 -5.93
N PRO A 311 11.95 -10.71 -6.40
CA PRO A 311 13.16 -11.17 -7.07
C PRO A 311 13.48 -10.37 -8.33
N LYS A 312 12.46 -9.97 -9.10
CA LYS A 312 12.64 -9.18 -10.33
C LYS A 312 13.22 -7.81 -10.04
N ILE A 313 12.66 -7.11 -9.04
CA ILE A 313 13.09 -5.77 -8.65
C ILE A 313 14.51 -5.81 -8.05
N VAL A 314 14.76 -6.75 -7.14
CA VAL A 314 16.04 -6.84 -6.42
C VAL A 314 17.18 -7.30 -7.33
N SER A 315 16.96 -8.31 -8.19
CA SER A 315 18.00 -8.79 -9.11
C SER A 315 18.43 -7.71 -10.11
N ALA A 316 17.49 -6.96 -10.66
CA ALA A 316 17.82 -5.87 -11.58
C ALA A 316 18.58 -4.73 -10.89
N TYR A 317 18.20 -4.41 -9.65
CA TYR A 317 18.91 -3.42 -8.84
C TYR A 317 20.34 -3.86 -8.52
N GLN A 318 20.54 -5.13 -8.12
CA GLN A 318 21.87 -5.69 -7.89
C GLN A 318 22.74 -5.66 -9.15
N GLN A 319 22.15 -5.99 -10.30
CA GLN A 319 22.87 -5.89 -11.57
C GLN A 319 23.28 -4.45 -11.90
N GLN A 320 22.41 -3.46 -11.62
CA GLN A 320 22.74 -2.05 -11.79
C GLN A 320 23.87 -1.61 -10.88
N LEU A 321 23.88 -2.01 -9.61
CA LEU A 321 24.96 -1.73 -8.66
C LEU A 321 26.28 -2.38 -9.10
N ASN A 322 26.23 -3.63 -9.53
CA ASN A 322 27.42 -4.34 -10.03
C ASN A 322 28.02 -3.64 -11.26
N ASN A 323 27.19 -3.22 -12.20
CA ASN A 323 27.63 -2.46 -13.37
C ASN A 323 28.29 -1.13 -12.95
N ARG A 324 27.68 -0.36 -12.05
CA ARG A 324 28.26 0.88 -11.51
C ARG A 324 29.62 0.63 -10.87
N THR A 325 29.72 -0.40 -10.01
CA THR A 325 30.97 -0.77 -9.35
C THR A 325 32.05 -1.18 -10.36
N THR A 326 31.67 -1.90 -11.40
CA THR A 326 32.58 -2.31 -12.48
C THR A 326 33.10 -1.09 -13.25
N TRP A 327 32.23 -0.14 -13.62
CA TRP A 327 32.65 1.10 -14.26
C TRP A 327 33.60 1.95 -13.38
N LEU A 328 33.32 2.04 -12.08
CA LEU A 328 34.21 2.74 -11.13
C LEU A 328 35.56 2.04 -11.02
N ARG A 329 35.62 0.72 -10.99
CA ARG A 329 36.87 -0.06 -10.99
C ARG A 329 37.70 0.23 -12.26
N TRP A 330 37.07 0.18 -13.42
CA TRP A 330 37.75 0.51 -14.68
C TRP A 330 38.22 1.96 -14.73
N GLY A 331 37.44 2.90 -14.21
CA GLY A 331 37.83 4.30 -14.06
C GLY A 331 39.08 4.48 -13.18
N LEU A 332 39.12 3.77 -12.03
CA LEU A 332 40.28 3.77 -11.15
C LEU A 332 41.56 3.18 -11.83
N VAL A 333 41.39 2.07 -12.55
CA VAL A 333 42.49 1.48 -13.32
C VAL A 333 43.00 2.47 -14.37
N GLY A 334 42.11 3.12 -15.11
CA GLY A 334 42.48 4.14 -16.09
C GLY A 334 43.25 5.32 -15.47
N LEU A 335 42.79 5.85 -14.34
CA LEU A 335 43.46 6.90 -13.58
C LEU A 335 44.84 6.44 -13.09
N SER A 336 44.97 5.22 -12.62
CA SER A 336 46.26 4.66 -12.17
C SER A 336 47.25 4.56 -13.32
N VAL A 337 46.82 4.09 -14.49
CA VAL A 337 47.67 4.01 -15.70
C VAL A 337 48.12 5.41 -16.15
N LEU A 338 47.20 6.38 -16.18
CA LEU A 338 47.52 7.77 -16.49
C LEU A 338 48.55 8.37 -15.52
N SER A 339 48.37 8.12 -14.22
CA SER A 339 49.30 8.61 -13.18
C SER A 339 50.70 8.03 -13.34
N VAL A 340 50.80 6.72 -13.63
CA VAL A 340 52.07 6.06 -13.91
C VAL A 340 52.71 6.62 -15.18
N GLY A 341 51.93 6.85 -16.24
CA GLY A 341 52.41 7.47 -17.49
C GLY A 341 52.94 8.89 -17.25
N LEU A 342 52.25 9.68 -16.45
CA LEU A 342 52.65 11.05 -16.11
C LEU A 342 53.96 11.08 -15.29
N LEU A 343 54.10 10.16 -14.32
CA LEU A 343 55.33 9.98 -13.56
C LEU A 343 56.51 9.59 -14.47
N ALA A 344 56.29 8.66 -15.42
CA ALA A 344 57.31 8.28 -16.40
C ALA A 344 57.76 9.47 -17.27
N LEU A 345 56.80 10.30 -17.74
CA LEU A 345 57.12 11.51 -18.51
C LEU A 345 57.90 12.53 -17.69
N ILE A 346 57.56 12.74 -16.42
CA ILE A 346 58.32 13.63 -15.52
C ILE A 346 59.73 13.11 -15.36
N VAL A 347 59.96 11.83 -15.11
CA VAL A 347 61.27 11.22 -14.98
C VAL A 347 62.09 11.39 -16.27
N LEU A 348 61.48 11.14 -17.43
CA LEU A 348 62.15 11.35 -18.74
C LEU A 348 62.51 12.81 -18.96
N SER A 349 61.63 13.75 -18.66
CA SER A 349 61.92 15.20 -18.77
C SER A 349 63.04 15.65 -17.86
N VAL A 350 63.05 15.18 -16.60
CA VAL A 350 64.20 15.48 -15.67
C VAL A 350 65.49 14.90 -16.18
N LYS A 351 65.48 13.67 -16.74
CA LYS A 351 66.66 13.04 -17.31
C LYS A 351 67.15 13.78 -18.54
N GLN A 352 66.30 14.23 -19.43
CA GLN A 352 66.62 15.05 -20.60
C GLN A 352 67.18 16.39 -20.18
N ASN A 353 66.62 17.08 -19.21
CA ASN A 353 67.15 18.38 -18.71
C ASN A 353 68.52 18.22 -18.05
N LYS A 354 68.74 17.11 -17.30
CA LYS A 354 70.13 16.85 -16.79
C LYS A 354 71.15 16.64 -17.92
N MET A 355 70.78 15.87 -18.95
CA MET A 355 71.67 15.64 -20.11
C MET A 355 71.97 16.96 -20.89
N LEU A 356 70.98 17.82 -21.08
CA LEU A 356 71.10 19.11 -21.73
C LEU A 356 72.05 20.05 -20.92
N ASN A 357 71.87 20.05 -19.59
CA ASN A 357 72.75 20.86 -18.72
C ASN A 357 74.17 20.35 -18.72
N LEU A 358 74.43 19.05 -18.74
CA LEU A 358 75.79 18.48 -18.88
C LEU A 358 76.42 18.86 -20.23
N ARG A 359 75.71 18.77 -21.35
CA ARG A 359 76.14 19.19 -22.67
C ARG A 359 76.47 20.69 -22.72
N ARG A 360 75.69 21.57 -22.09
CA ARG A 360 75.94 23.00 -21.99
C ARG A 360 77.19 23.31 -21.18
N LEU A 361 77.50 22.58 -20.12
CA LEU A 361 78.69 22.70 -19.33
C LEU A 361 79.95 22.28 -20.13
N GLN A 362 79.83 21.19 -20.92
CA GLN A 362 80.94 20.73 -21.79
C GLN A 362 81.21 21.68 -22.96
N MET A 363 80.27 22.46 -23.44
CA MET A 363 80.53 23.48 -24.50
C MET A 363 81.04 24.81 -23.96
N ARG A 364 81.09 25.03 -22.64
CA ARG A 364 81.61 26.23 -21.98
C ARG A 364 83.00 26.02 -21.41
N ALA A 365 83.51 24.78 -21.38
CA ALA A 365 84.92 24.44 -21.08
C ALA A 365 85.72 24.32 -22.37
#